data_a9a3a3a2612745b248ed2647852760e5
#
_entry.id   a9a3a3a2612745b248ed2647852760e5
#
_cell.length_a   1.000
_cell.length_b   1.000
_cell.length_c   1.000
_cell.angle_alpha   90.00
_cell.angle_beta   90.00
_cell.angle_gamma   90.00
#
_symmetry.space_group_name_H-M   'P 1'
#
loop_
_entity.id
_entity.type
_entity.pdbx_description
1 polymer ?
#
loop_
_entity_poly.entity_id
_entity_poly.type
_entity_poly.pdbx_seq_one_letter_code
_entity_poly.pdbx_strand_id
1 'polypeptide(L)'
;MTENAAYSHGMRPDSIRIGTVGQPQPGVEVRLGAGDEVLVRSNATMLGYYRNPEATRECLDEDGFLHTGDAGAIDSDGFLPITGRVKDSFKTAKGKFVVPAPIESRLLDHPDIEQACVLGRGLHAPLGLCVLGAHVADQGKDTLTRQFEQLLQQLNAGLEKHERLSGLVLVGEEWSVENGCLTPTLKVKRPALEMRYGKFLEQWAEQKTAVTWADA
;
A
#
# COMPACT_ATOMS: atom_id res chain seq x y z
N MET A 1 10.69 12.89 -2.01
CA MET A 1 11.70 11.86 -2.35
C MET A 1 13.07 12.50 -2.53
N THR A 2 14.16 11.74 -2.36
CA THR A 2 15.55 12.24 -2.42
C THR A 2 15.97 12.59 -3.85
N GLU A 3 15.50 11.82 -4.82
CA GLU A 3 15.83 11.90 -6.24
C GLU A 3 15.43 13.23 -6.91
N ASN A 4 14.58 14.01 -6.27
CA ASN A 4 14.21 15.37 -6.71
C ASN A 4 14.37 16.41 -5.59
N ALA A 5 15.26 16.18 -4.63
CA ALA A 5 15.55 17.08 -3.51
C ALA A 5 14.30 17.49 -2.71
N ALA A 6 13.28 16.59 -2.63
CA ALA A 6 11.97 16.85 -2.06
C ALA A 6 11.20 18.03 -2.73
N TYR A 7 11.63 18.44 -3.93
CA TYR A 7 11.02 19.55 -4.67
C TYR A 7 10.13 19.03 -5.79
N SER A 8 8.90 18.69 -5.46
CA SER A 8 7.90 18.23 -6.43
C SER A 8 6.55 18.88 -6.16
N HIS A 9 5.92 18.56 -5.05
CA HIS A 9 4.61 19.10 -4.67
C HIS A 9 4.70 19.77 -3.31
N GLY A 10 3.76 20.65 -3.02
CA GLY A 10 3.64 21.29 -1.72
C GLY A 10 2.31 21.96 -1.53
N MET A 11 1.96 22.18 -0.28
CA MET A 11 0.81 22.97 0.13
C MET A 11 1.24 24.40 0.36
N ARG A 12 0.40 25.35 -0.04
CA ARG A 12 0.57 26.77 0.27
C ARG A 12 -0.33 27.11 1.45
N PRO A 13 0.03 28.13 2.26
CA PRO A 13 -0.77 28.51 3.43
C PRO A 13 -2.24 28.84 3.12
N ASP A 14 -2.51 29.33 1.91
CA ASP A 14 -3.82 29.69 1.37
C ASP A 14 -4.51 28.56 0.59
N SER A 15 -3.84 27.41 0.43
CA SER A 15 -4.32 26.30 -0.40
C SER A 15 -3.92 24.96 0.21
N ILE A 16 -4.51 24.64 1.37
CA ILE A 16 -4.27 23.38 2.09
C ILE A 16 -5.40 22.40 1.78
N ARG A 17 -5.04 21.18 1.33
CA ARG A 17 -5.98 20.09 1.12
C ARG A 17 -5.46 18.82 1.78
N ILE A 18 -6.01 18.47 2.93
CA ILE A 18 -5.65 17.26 3.69
C ILE A 18 -5.89 16.01 2.83
N GLY A 19 -4.99 15.01 2.93
CA GLY A 19 -5.05 13.79 2.13
C GLY A 19 -4.35 13.89 0.76
N THR A 20 -3.73 15.05 0.44
CA THR A 20 -2.93 15.23 -0.77
C THR A 20 -1.49 15.63 -0.45
N VAL A 21 -0.61 15.52 -1.44
CA VAL A 21 0.76 16.07 -1.34
C VAL A 21 0.84 17.53 -1.82
N GLY A 22 -0.30 18.14 -2.10
CA GLY A 22 -0.42 19.51 -2.58
C GLY A 22 -0.41 19.61 -4.10
N GLN A 23 -0.08 20.80 -4.59
CA GLN A 23 0.04 21.15 -6.00
C GLN A 23 1.52 21.15 -6.42
N PRO A 24 1.85 21.00 -7.73
CA PRO A 24 3.21 21.11 -8.23
C PRO A 24 3.87 22.43 -7.81
N GLN A 25 5.14 22.36 -7.40
CA GLN A 25 5.95 23.53 -7.15
C GLN A 25 6.29 24.29 -8.45
N PRO A 26 6.61 25.58 -8.40
CA PRO A 26 7.01 26.33 -9.58
C PRO A 26 8.13 25.64 -10.37
N GLY A 27 7.93 25.48 -11.68
CA GLY A 27 8.90 24.82 -12.56
C GLY A 27 8.92 23.30 -12.49
N VAL A 28 7.96 22.69 -11.80
CA VAL A 28 7.76 21.22 -11.80
C VAL A 28 6.67 20.87 -12.79
N GLU A 29 7.00 19.98 -13.71
CA GLU A 29 6.04 19.35 -14.60
C GLU A 29 5.63 17.99 -14.03
N VAL A 30 4.32 17.70 -14.09
CA VAL A 30 3.73 16.47 -13.55
C VAL A 30 2.84 15.84 -14.62
N ARG A 31 2.95 14.54 -14.79
CA ARG A 31 2.03 13.73 -15.62
C ARG A 31 1.76 12.39 -14.96
N LEU A 32 0.65 11.76 -15.33
CA LEU A 32 0.37 10.38 -14.96
C LEU A 32 0.80 9.45 -16.09
N GLY A 33 1.58 8.44 -15.74
CA GLY A 33 2.03 7.37 -16.62
C GLY A 33 1.13 6.14 -16.55
N ALA A 34 1.66 5.00 -16.98
CA ALA A 34 0.96 3.72 -16.93
C ALA A 34 0.66 3.32 -15.47
N GLY A 35 -0.58 2.89 -15.19
CA GLY A 35 -1.00 2.52 -13.83
C GLY A 35 -1.12 3.71 -12.89
N ASP A 36 -1.40 4.90 -13.45
CA ASP A 36 -1.52 6.17 -12.74
C ASP A 36 -0.23 6.57 -12.00
N GLU A 37 0.93 6.08 -12.46
CA GLU A 37 2.22 6.44 -11.91
C GLU A 37 2.46 7.94 -12.02
N VAL A 38 2.82 8.56 -10.91
CA VAL A 38 3.20 9.97 -10.87
C VAL A 38 4.61 10.14 -11.44
N LEU A 39 4.70 10.86 -12.55
CA LEU A 39 5.94 11.23 -13.21
C LEU A 39 6.22 12.70 -12.99
N VAL A 40 7.44 13.04 -12.56
CA VAL A 40 7.82 14.43 -12.28
C VAL A 40 9.08 14.82 -13.03
N ARG A 41 9.13 16.07 -13.53
CA ARG A 41 10.30 16.65 -14.19
C ARG A 41 10.56 18.04 -13.64
N SER A 42 11.78 18.32 -13.23
CA SER A 42 12.19 19.65 -12.75
C SER A 42 13.71 19.79 -12.78
N ASN A 43 14.19 21.01 -12.55
CA ASN A 43 15.62 21.28 -12.38
C ASN A 43 16.21 20.68 -11.08
N ALA A 44 15.35 20.22 -10.16
CA ALA A 44 15.76 19.57 -8.92
C ALA A 44 15.89 18.03 -9.08
N THR A 45 15.60 17.48 -10.27
CA THR A 45 15.76 16.06 -10.52
C THR A 45 17.25 15.68 -10.53
N MET A 46 17.58 14.58 -9.85
CA MET A 46 18.97 14.08 -9.77
C MET A 46 19.55 13.79 -11.16
N LEU A 47 20.87 13.84 -11.26
CA LEU A 47 21.59 13.42 -12.47
C LEU A 47 21.58 11.89 -12.66
N GLY A 48 21.42 11.14 -11.58
CA GLY A 48 21.37 9.69 -11.56
C GLY A 48 21.97 9.10 -10.30
N TYR A 49 21.86 7.77 -10.18
CA TYR A 49 22.49 7.03 -9.08
C TYR A 49 23.99 6.85 -9.31
N TYR A 50 24.78 7.12 -8.27
CA TYR A 50 26.22 7.00 -8.33
C TYR A 50 26.67 5.58 -8.70
N ARG A 51 27.44 5.44 -9.79
CA ARG A 51 27.94 4.17 -10.33
C ARG A 51 26.87 3.11 -10.58
N ASN A 52 25.61 3.54 -10.78
CA ASN A 52 24.51 2.63 -11.09
C ASN A 52 23.64 3.18 -12.25
N PRO A 53 24.16 3.12 -13.48
CA PRO A 53 23.46 3.63 -14.67
C PRO A 53 22.20 2.82 -15.02
N GLU A 54 22.15 1.56 -14.60
CA GLU A 54 20.98 0.70 -14.82
C GLU A 54 19.78 1.19 -14.01
N ALA A 55 19.93 1.33 -12.67
CA ALA A 55 18.91 1.91 -11.82
C ALA A 55 18.52 3.34 -12.24
N THR A 56 19.46 4.11 -12.79
CA THR A 56 19.17 5.45 -13.30
C THR A 56 18.23 5.37 -14.52
N ARG A 57 18.49 4.49 -15.48
CA ARG A 57 17.62 4.30 -16.64
C ARG A 57 16.25 3.72 -16.32
N GLU A 58 16.13 3.00 -15.22
CA GLU A 58 14.84 2.49 -14.75
C GLU A 58 13.94 3.58 -14.18
N CYS A 59 14.51 4.65 -13.62
CA CYS A 59 13.75 5.70 -12.96
C CYS A 59 13.73 7.05 -13.68
N LEU A 60 14.60 7.28 -14.68
CA LEU A 60 14.60 8.48 -15.51
C LEU A 60 14.35 8.09 -16.97
N ASP A 61 13.26 8.59 -17.54
CA ASP A 61 12.95 8.37 -18.95
C ASP A 61 13.75 9.31 -19.88
N GLU A 62 13.67 9.06 -21.19
CA GLU A 62 14.38 9.85 -22.22
C GLU A 62 13.89 11.31 -22.28
N ASP A 63 12.67 11.59 -21.84
CA ASP A 63 12.09 12.94 -21.75
C ASP A 63 12.51 13.67 -20.46
N GLY A 64 13.28 13.03 -19.57
CA GLY A 64 13.76 13.57 -18.31
C GLY A 64 12.72 13.52 -17.17
N PHE A 65 11.66 12.73 -17.32
CA PHE A 65 10.73 12.50 -16.21
C PHE A 65 11.28 11.42 -15.26
N LEU A 66 11.16 11.71 -13.99
CA LEU A 66 11.45 10.79 -12.91
C LEU A 66 10.20 9.95 -12.62
N HIS A 67 10.33 8.65 -12.77
CA HIS A 67 9.36 7.65 -12.35
C HIS A 67 9.38 7.52 -10.84
N THR A 68 8.37 8.05 -10.17
CA THR A 68 8.37 8.07 -8.68
C THR A 68 8.07 6.70 -8.08
N GLY A 69 7.45 5.80 -8.84
CA GLY A 69 6.92 4.54 -8.36
C GLY A 69 5.66 4.70 -7.50
N ASP A 70 5.20 5.92 -7.27
CA ASP A 70 3.95 6.22 -6.56
C ASP A 70 2.81 6.37 -7.58
N ALA A 71 1.65 5.81 -7.29
CA ALA A 71 0.42 6.03 -8.04
C ALA A 71 -0.38 7.15 -7.41
N GLY A 72 -1.07 7.94 -8.22
CA GLY A 72 -1.89 9.06 -7.74
C GLY A 72 -2.94 9.50 -8.75
N ALA A 73 -3.76 10.45 -8.36
CA ALA A 73 -4.75 11.09 -9.22
C ALA A 73 -4.60 12.62 -9.13
N ILE A 74 -4.65 13.30 -10.24
CA ILE A 74 -4.62 14.78 -10.25
C ILE A 74 -6.07 15.26 -10.33
N ASP A 75 -6.51 16.01 -9.32
CA ASP A 75 -7.87 16.56 -9.34
C ASP A 75 -7.98 17.80 -10.23
N SER A 76 -9.21 18.32 -10.38
CA SER A 76 -9.51 19.48 -11.23
C SER A 76 -8.80 20.77 -10.78
N ASP A 77 -8.39 20.86 -9.52
CA ASP A 77 -7.67 22.00 -8.95
C ASP A 77 -6.15 21.76 -8.95
N GLY A 78 -5.67 20.62 -9.47
CA GLY A 78 -4.25 20.26 -9.56
C GLY A 78 -3.64 19.70 -8.29
N PHE A 79 -4.44 19.31 -7.30
CA PHE A 79 -3.95 18.60 -6.12
C PHE A 79 -3.74 17.13 -6.43
N LEU A 80 -2.71 16.56 -5.83
CA LEU A 80 -2.29 15.16 -6.03
C LEU A 80 -2.47 14.34 -4.74
N PRO A 81 -3.56 13.58 -4.57
CA PRO A 81 -3.60 12.46 -3.64
C PRO A 81 -2.74 11.31 -4.16
N ILE A 82 -1.88 10.76 -3.31
CA ILE A 82 -1.16 9.51 -3.58
C ILE A 82 -2.08 8.36 -3.20
N THR A 83 -2.33 7.47 -4.15
CA THR A 83 -3.23 6.32 -3.96
C THR A 83 -2.46 5.04 -3.58
N GLY A 84 -1.15 4.97 -3.84
CA GLY A 84 -0.33 3.83 -3.45
C GLY A 84 0.99 3.76 -4.20
N ARG A 85 1.57 2.55 -4.26
CA ARG A 85 2.77 2.24 -5.03
C ARG A 85 2.39 1.43 -6.28
N VAL A 86 2.93 1.79 -7.42
CA VAL A 86 2.68 1.06 -8.69
C VAL A 86 3.10 -0.41 -8.58
N LYS A 87 4.29 -0.65 -7.99
CA LYS A 87 4.85 -2.01 -7.82
C LYS A 87 4.09 -2.85 -6.78
N ASP A 88 3.36 -2.22 -5.86
CA ASP A 88 2.59 -2.91 -4.82
C ASP A 88 1.19 -3.30 -5.31
N SER A 89 0.71 -2.67 -6.38
CA SER A 89 -0.55 -3.06 -7.00
C SER A 89 -0.46 -4.45 -7.61
N PHE A 90 -1.50 -5.22 -7.48
CA PHE A 90 -1.55 -6.57 -8.03
C PHE A 90 -2.86 -6.85 -8.77
N LYS A 91 -2.83 -7.85 -9.66
CA LYS A 91 -4.02 -8.33 -10.36
C LYS A 91 -4.63 -9.51 -9.64
N THR A 92 -5.94 -9.45 -9.45
CA THR A 92 -6.76 -10.61 -9.04
C THR A 92 -6.87 -11.62 -10.19
N ALA A 93 -7.36 -12.84 -9.91
CA ALA A 93 -7.66 -13.85 -10.94
C ALA A 93 -8.60 -13.35 -12.03
N LYS A 94 -9.43 -12.36 -11.73
CA LYS A 94 -10.35 -11.72 -12.69
C LYS A 94 -9.69 -10.60 -13.51
N GLY A 95 -8.38 -10.42 -13.39
CA GLY A 95 -7.63 -9.40 -14.11
C GLY A 95 -7.85 -7.96 -13.64
N LYS A 96 -8.52 -7.76 -12.50
CA LYS A 96 -8.73 -6.44 -11.90
C LYS A 96 -7.55 -6.05 -11.02
N PHE A 97 -7.11 -4.80 -11.14
CA PHE A 97 -6.07 -4.25 -10.28
C PHE A 97 -6.63 -3.91 -8.90
N VAL A 98 -5.85 -4.21 -7.88
CA VAL A 98 -6.10 -3.80 -6.49
C VAL A 98 -4.89 -2.99 -6.04
N VAL A 99 -5.16 -1.82 -5.46
CA VAL A 99 -4.16 -0.96 -4.81
C VAL A 99 -4.25 -1.20 -3.31
N PRO A 100 -3.27 -1.87 -2.70
CA PRO A 100 -3.38 -2.30 -1.29
C PRO A 100 -3.36 -1.17 -0.28
N ALA A 101 -2.55 -0.13 -0.52
CA ALA A 101 -2.25 0.89 0.47
C ALA A 101 -3.48 1.62 1.07
N PRO A 102 -4.51 2.01 0.30
CA PRO A 102 -5.71 2.62 0.90
C PRO A 102 -6.49 1.65 1.79
N ILE A 103 -6.48 0.35 1.45
CA ILE A 103 -7.16 -0.68 2.24
C ILE A 103 -6.38 -0.93 3.54
N GLU A 104 -5.06 -1.03 3.44
CA GLU A 104 -4.16 -1.21 4.58
C GLU A 104 -4.23 -0.03 5.56
N SER A 105 -4.29 1.20 5.05
CA SER A 105 -4.47 2.39 5.87
C SER A 105 -5.76 2.31 6.69
N ARG A 106 -6.87 1.89 6.07
CA ARG A 106 -8.16 1.74 6.78
C ARG A 106 -8.15 0.59 7.80
N LEU A 107 -7.37 -0.46 7.56
CA LEU A 107 -7.17 -1.52 8.56
C LEU A 107 -6.38 -0.98 9.76
N LEU A 108 -5.33 -0.20 9.50
CA LEU A 108 -4.48 0.40 10.54
C LEU A 108 -5.17 1.53 11.33
N ASP A 109 -6.30 2.06 10.85
CA ASP A 109 -7.14 2.96 11.64
C ASP A 109 -7.81 2.25 12.84
N HIS A 110 -7.85 0.90 12.82
CA HIS A 110 -8.38 0.12 13.94
C HIS A 110 -7.34 0.02 15.07
N PRO A 111 -7.69 0.40 16.32
CA PRO A 111 -6.72 0.50 17.41
C PRO A 111 -6.04 -0.82 17.79
N ASP A 112 -6.67 -1.94 17.50
CA ASP A 112 -6.15 -3.27 17.81
C ASP A 112 -5.25 -3.87 16.72
N ILE A 113 -5.12 -3.21 15.56
CA ILE A 113 -4.24 -3.65 14.48
C ILE A 113 -2.95 -2.85 14.51
N GLU A 114 -1.83 -3.51 14.71
CA GLU A 114 -0.51 -2.89 14.72
C GLU A 114 0.16 -2.93 13.35
N GLN A 115 -0.04 -4.02 12.61
CA GLN A 115 0.52 -4.18 11.27
C GLN A 115 -0.52 -4.79 10.33
N ALA A 116 -0.56 -4.31 9.10
CA ALA A 116 -1.48 -4.81 8.08
C ALA A 116 -0.78 -4.96 6.73
N CYS A 117 -1.18 -5.98 5.97
CA CYS A 117 -0.77 -6.17 4.60
C CYS A 117 -1.89 -6.84 3.79
N VAL A 118 -2.25 -6.27 2.65
CA VAL A 118 -3.26 -6.85 1.77
C VAL A 118 -2.57 -7.63 0.66
N LEU A 119 -2.83 -8.92 0.59
CA LEU A 119 -2.30 -9.85 -0.40
C LEU A 119 -3.45 -10.46 -1.23
N GLY A 120 -3.14 -10.91 -2.45
CA GLY A 120 -4.20 -11.49 -3.26
C GLY A 120 -3.87 -11.59 -4.74
N ARG A 121 -2.57 -11.52 -5.09
CA ARG A 121 -2.12 -11.75 -6.47
C ARG A 121 -2.60 -13.12 -6.96
N GLY A 122 -3.41 -13.13 -8.03
CA GLY A 122 -3.97 -14.34 -8.60
C GLY A 122 -5.17 -14.93 -7.84
N LEU A 123 -5.55 -14.42 -6.68
CA LEU A 123 -6.76 -14.84 -5.97
C LEU A 123 -8.02 -14.21 -6.58
N HIS A 124 -9.18 -14.81 -6.33
CA HIS A 124 -10.47 -14.26 -6.76
C HIS A 124 -10.82 -12.93 -6.06
N ALA A 125 -10.41 -12.78 -4.80
CA ALA A 125 -10.53 -11.57 -4.00
C ALA A 125 -9.34 -11.49 -3.05
N PRO A 126 -8.90 -10.28 -2.65
CA PRO A 126 -7.77 -10.11 -1.75
C PRO A 126 -8.10 -10.55 -0.32
N LEU A 127 -7.04 -10.80 0.46
CA LEU A 127 -7.06 -11.09 1.90
C LEU A 127 -6.32 -9.99 2.65
N GLY A 128 -6.82 -9.58 3.80
CA GLY A 128 -6.11 -8.71 4.74
C GLY A 128 -5.39 -9.53 5.80
N LEU A 129 -4.07 -9.47 5.84
CA LEU A 129 -3.27 -10.04 6.92
C LEU A 129 -3.06 -8.96 7.98
N CYS A 130 -3.36 -9.28 9.24
CA CYS A 130 -3.27 -8.34 10.36
C CYS A 130 -2.49 -8.95 11.52
N VAL A 131 -1.54 -8.19 12.05
CA VAL A 131 -0.90 -8.46 13.35
C VAL A 131 -1.58 -7.58 14.37
N LEU A 132 -2.02 -8.20 15.47
CA LEU A 132 -2.70 -7.50 16.55
C LEU A 132 -1.69 -6.92 17.54
N GLY A 133 -2.03 -5.79 18.13
CA GLY A 133 -1.23 -5.18 19.18
C GLY A 133 -1.19 -6.03 20.45
N ALA A 134 -0.08 -5.97 21.19
CA ALA A 134 0.11 -6.75 22.41
C ALA A 134 -0.98 -6.50 23.48
N HIS A 135 -1.62 -5.34 23.47
CA HIS A 135 -2.66 -4.96 24.42
C HIS A 135 -3.97 -5.77 24.31
N VAL A 136 -4.16 -6.51 23.21
CA VAL A 136 -5.34 -7.38 23.03
C VAL A 136 -5.10 -8.83 23.43
N ALA A 137 -3.90 -9.18 23.89
CA ALA A 137 -3.51 -10.57 24.22
C ALA A 137 -4.43 -11.25 25.25
N ASP A 138 -5.01 -10.47 26.16
CA ASP A 138 -5.92 -10.97 27.20
C ASP A 138 -7.38 -11.07 26.74
N GLN A 139 -7.69 -10.63 25.51
CA GLN A 139 -9.03 -10.72 24.97
C GLN A 139 -9.30 -12.11 24.41
N GLY A 140 -10.49 -12.64 24.67
CA GLY A 140 -10.87 -13.96 24.16
C GLY A 140 -10.98 -13.99 22.63
N LYS A 141 -10.49 -15.07 22.00
CA LYS A 141 -10.52 -15.26 20.53
C LYS A 141 -11.92 -15.03 19.94
N ASP A 142 -12.98 -15.50 20.60
CA ASP A 142 -14.37 -15.34 20.11
C ASP A 142 -14.81 -13.86 20.07
N THR A 143 -14.35 -13.05 21.03
CA THR A 143 -14.66 -11.62 21.07
C THR A 143 -13.95 -10.90 19.94
N LEU A 144 -12.65 -11.14 19.78
CA LEU A 144 -11.86 -10.58 18.68
C LEU A 144 -12.40 -11.02 17.31
N THR A 145 -12.75 -12.29 17.14
CA THR A 145 -13.32 -12.79 15.89
C THR A 145 -14.55 -11.98 15.50
N ARG A 146 -15.52 -11.79 16.41
CA ARG A 146 -16.74 -10.99 16.11
C ARG A 146 -16.43 -9.53 15.80
N GLN A 147 -15.47 -8.93 16.50
CA GLN A 147 -15.05 -7.56 16.27
C GLN A 147 -14.44 -7.41 14.87
N PHE A 148 -13.57 -8.31 14.45
CA PHE A 148 -12.93 -8.28 13.14
C PHE A 148 -13.89 -8.68 12.00
N GLU A 149 -14.91 -9.51 12.24
CA GLU A 149 -16.01 -9.74 11.30
C GLU A 149 -16.79 -8.44 11.02
N GLN A 150 -17.07 -7.65 12.06
CA GLN A 150 -17.73 -6.36 11.92
C GLN A 150 -16.83 -5.36 11.17
N LEU A 151 -15.55 -5.31 11.51
CA LEU A 151 -14.57 -4.49 10.80
C LEU A 151 -14.53 -4.82 9.30
N LEU A 152 -14.46 -6.10 8.95
CA LEU A 152 -14.46 -6.55 7.55
C LEU A 152 -15.71 -6.10 6.80
N GLN A 153 -16.88 -6.21 7.43
CA GLN A 153 -18.14 -5.75 6.83
C GLN A 153 -18.14 -4.24 6.57
N GLN A 154 -17.72 -3.45 7.57
CA GLN A 154 -17.63 -1.99 7.46
C GLN A 154 -16.61 -1.56 6.39
N LEU A 155 -15.44 -2.18 6.38
CA LEU A 155 -14.39 -1.92 5.39
C LEU A 155 -14.91 -2.21 3.98
N ASN A 156 -15.49 -3.39 3.77
CA ASN A 156 -15.99 -3.84 2.47
C ASN A 156 -17.18 -3.02 1.95
N ALA A 157 -17.97 -2.40 2.82
CA ALA A 157 -19.06 -1.51 2.41
C ALA A 157 -18.57 -0.27 1.66
N GLY A 158 -17.36 0.20 1.96
CA GLY A 158 -16.74 1.36 1.33
C GLY A 158 -15.77 1.03 0.20
N LEU A 159 -15.62 -0.24 -0.19
CA LEU A 159 -14.71 -0.69 -1.24
C LEU A 159 -15.45 -1.09 -2.51
N GLU A 160 -14.81 -0.89 -3.65
CA GLU A 160 -15.30 -1.42 -4.92
C GLU A 160 -15.32 -2.95 -4.89
N LYS A 161 -16.18 -3.55 -5.69
CA LYS A 161 -16.44 -5.01 -5.66
C LYS A 161 -15.16 -5.85 -5.82
N HIS A 162 -14.21 -5.37 -6.60
CA HIS A 162 -12.95 -6.10 -6.87
C HIS A 162 -11.88 -5.88 -5.80
N GLU A 163 -12.03 -4.86 -4.95
CA GLU A 163 -11.14 -4.53 -3.84
C GLU A 163 -11.57 -5.18 -2.53
N ARG A 164 -12.83 -5.63 -2.47
CA ARG A 164 -13.38 -6.23 -1.25
C ARG A 164 -12.57 -7.43 -0.81
N LEU A 165 -12.18 -7.41 0.45
CA LEU A 165 -11.45 -8.51 1.06
C LEU A 165 -12.38 -9.72 1.23
N SER A 166 -11.87 -10.92 0.87
CA SER A 166 -12.57 -12.19 1.14
C SER A 166 -12.55 -12.57 2.62
N GLY A 167 -11.57 -12.07 3.38
CA GLY A 167 -11.43 -12.32 4.80
C GLY A 167 -10.25 -11.55 5.40
N LEU A 168 -10.18 -11.57 6.73
CA LEU A 168 -9.04 -11.12 7.52
C LEU A 168 -8.32 -12.34 8.09
N VAL A 169 -6.99 -12.33 8.01
CA VAL A 169 -6.14 -13.35 8.61
C VAL A 169 -5.38 -12.71 9.77
N LEU A 170 -5.68 -13.14 10.98
CA LEU A 170 -5.01 -12.68 12.19
C LEU A 170 -3.77 -13.53 12.41
N VAL A 171 -2.60 -12.90 12.27
CA VAL A 171 -1.29 -13.54 12.34
C VAL A 171 -0.75 -13.40 13.75
N GLY A 172 -0.37 -14.51 14.39
CA GLY A 172 0.14 -14.51 15.75
C GLY A 172 1.59 -14.03 15.89
N GLU A 173 2.34 -13.96 14.78
CA GLU A 173 3.72 -13.52 14.78
C GLU A 173 3.83 -12.06 14.35
N GLU A 174 4.47 -11.24 15.18
CA GLU A 174 4.81 -9.86 14.82
C GLU A 174 5.85 -9.83 13.67
N TRP A 175 5.62 -8.95 12.68
CA TRP A 175 6.60 -8.73 11.61
C TRP A 175 7.69 -7.78 12.12
N SER A 176 8.93 -8.15 11.87
CA SER A 176 10.09 -7.39 12.33
C SER A 176 11.19 -7.28 11.27
N VAL A 177 12.20 -6.49 11.57
CA VAL A 177 13.41 -6.40 10.75
C VAL A 177 14.21 -7.70 10.82
N GLU A 178 14.25 -8.31 12.01
CA GLU A 178 14.98 -9.53 12.31
C GLU A 178 14.44 -10.73 11.55
N ASN A 179 13.10 -10.86 11.45
CA ASN A 179 12.47 -11.94 10.68
C ASN A 179 12.32 -11.59 9.18
N GLY A 180 12.87 -10.44 8.77
CA GLY A 180 12.94 -10.02 7.37
C GLY A 180 11.62 -9.50 6.78
N CYS A 181 10.56 -9.40 7.57
CA CYS A 181 9.25 -8.92 7.13
C CYS A 181 9.15 -7.40 7.04
N LEU A 182 10.02 -6.67 7.76
CA LEU A 182 10.13 -5.22 7.69
C LEU A 182 11.46 -4.76 7.08
N THR A 183 11.44 -3.55 6.53
CA THR A 183 12.66 -2.80 6.19
C THR A 183 13.28 -2.21 7.46
N PRO A 184 14.58 -1.75 7.43
CA PRO A 184 15.17 -1.01 8.56
C PRO A 184 14.40 0.25 8.96
N THR A 185 13.54 0.77 8.08
CA THR A 185 12.65 1.90 8.34
C THR A 185 11.24 1.46 8.74
N LEU A 186 11.08 0.22 9.21
CA LEU A 186 9.84 -0.39 9.72
C LEU A 186 8.69 -0.46 8.70
N LYS A 187 8.99 -0.44 7.40
CA LYS A 187 7.98 -0.62 6.35
C LYS A 187 7.83 -2.10 6.01
N VAL A 188 6.59 -2.55 5.85
CA VAL A 188 6.27 -3.93 5.46
C VAL A 188 6.88 -4.26 4.11
N LYS A 189 7.57 -5.39 4.04
CA LYS A 189 8.13 -5.97 2.81
C LYS A 189 7.13 -6.95 2.22
N ARG A 190 6.22 -6.46 1.39
CA ARG A 190 5.19 -7.30 0.74
C ARG A 190 5.74 -8.57 0.09
N PRO A 191 6.84 -8.53 -0.70
CA PRO A 191 7.41 -9.75 -1.29
C PRO A 191 7.85 -10.78 -0.24
N ALA A 192 8.31 -10.34 0.93
CA ALA A 192 8.68 -11.26 2.02
C ALA A 192 7.45 -11.95 2.61
N LEU A 193 6.34 -11.20 2.78
CA LEU A 193 5.08 -11.78 3.25
C LEU A 193 4.44 -12.68 2.19
N GLU A 194 4.49 -12.33 0.91
CA GLU A 194 4.06 -13.21 -0.19
C GLU A 194 4.84 -14.52 -0.20
N MET A 195 6.15 -14.48 0.03
CA MET A 195 6.99 -15.69 0.12
C MET A 195 6.63 -16.52 1.37
N ARG A 196 6.40 -15.87 2.51
CA ARG A 196 6.12 -16.53 3.79
C ARG A 196 4.75 -17.18 3.82
N TYR A 197 3.73 -16.45 3.42
CA TYR A 197 2.32 -16.85 3.55
C TYR A 197 1.70 -17.36 2.23
N GLY A 198 2.40 -17.21 1.11
CA GLY A 198 1.86 -17.51 -0.23
C GLY A 198 1.23 -18.90 -0.35
N LYS A 199 1.85 -19.92 0.26
CA LYS A 199 1.35 -21.30 0.25
C LYS A 199 0.02 -21.50 1.00
N PHE A 200 -0.36 -20.57 1.87
CA PHE A 200 -1.59 -20.63 2.66
C PHE A 200 -2.69 -19.75 2.09
N LEU A 201 -2.37 -18.76 1.23
CA LEU A 201 -3.33 -17.76 0.78
C LEU A 201 -4.53 -18.38 0.06
N GLU A 202 -4.30 -19.37 -0.81
CA GLU A 202 -5.40 -20.06 -1.51
C GLU A 202 -6.29 -20.81 -0.51
N GLN A 203 -5.70 -21.55 0.41
CA GLN A 203 -6.42 -22.28 1.45
C GLN A 203 -7.27 -21.35 2.30
N TRP A 204 -6.72 -20.20 2.75
CA TRP A 204 -7.47 -19.22 3.54
C TRP A 204 -8.59 -18.59 2.74
N ALA A 205 -8.38 -18.29 1.46
CA ALA A 205 -9.42 -17.73 0.60
C ALA A 205 -10.55 -18.73 0.33
N GLU A 206 -10.26 -20.03 0.25
CA GLU A 206 -11.23 -21.10 0.02
C GLU A 206 -12.10 -21.40 1.25
N GLN A 207 -11.59 -21.16 2.46
CA GLN A 207 -12.33 -21.39 3.70
C GLN A 207 -13.61 -20.54 3.80
N LYS A 208 -13.68 -19.41 3.07
CA LYS A 208 -14.82 -18.47 3.09
C LYS A 208 -15.22 -17.99 4.49
N THR A 209 -14.27 -18.04 5.42
CA THR A 209 -14.46 -17.49 6.76
C THR A 209 -14.10 -16.02 6.74
N ALA A 210 -14.91 -15.20 7.44
CA ALA A 210 -14.63 -13.77 7.53
C ALA A 210 -13.32 -13.47 8.28
N VAL A 211 -13.01 -14.26 9.29
CA VAL A 211 -11.79 -14.16 10.08
C VAL A 211 -11.13 -15.53 10.23
N THR A 212 -9.85 -15.61 9.94
CA THR A 212 -9.00 -16.79 10.11
C THR A 212 -7.87 -16.48 11.08
N TRP A 213 -7.64 -17.37 12.05
CA TRP A 213 -6.47 -17.30 12.92
C TRP A 213 -5.37 -18.15 12.29
N ALA A 214 -4.28 -17.50 11.85
CA ALA A 214 -3.09 -18.19 11.42
C ALA A 214 -2.26 -18.52 12.66
N ASP A 215 -2.36 -19.75 13.10
CA ASP A 215 -1.41 -20.28 14.11
C ASP A 215 -0.02 -20.27 13.47
N ALA A 216 0.96 -19.71 14.21
CA ALA A 216 2.34 -19.53 13.76
C ALA A 216 3.06 -20.88 13.62
#